data_48be0f9cea8e55c434e0ad42c7997ff4
#
_entry.id   48be0f9cea8e55c434e0ad42c7997ff4
#
_cell.length_a   1.000
_cell.length_b   1.000
_cell.length_c   1.000
_cell.angle_alpha   90.00
_cell.angle_beta   90.00
_cell.angle_gamma   90.00
#
_symmetry.space_group_name_H-M   'P 1'
#
loop_
_entity.id
_entity.type
_entity.pdbx_description
1 polymer ?
#
loop_
_entity_poly.entity_id
_entity_poly.type
_entity_poly.pdbx_seq_one_letter_code
_entity_poly.pdbx_strand_id
1 'polypeptide(L)'
;SNRKHFRYCWYWHKNQVTGFPFAKYQPLRCVEDIVVFYRQAPVYNPQGLVALKKPIKSKGRRYTAAGIYRTGGLEKDSMQKYTNYPRQVLTFPCQREGLHPTQKPVALFEYLIRTYTEPGQLVLDCCMGSGTTAVACRNAGRYYVGFEINREFYNTAISRC
;
A
#
# COMPACT_ATOMS: atom_id res chain seq x y z
N SER A 1 19.83 -1.55 6.62
CA SER A 1 18.52 -0.93 6.32
C SER A 1 18.70 0.52 5.93
N ASN A 2 18.07 0.95 4.88
CA ASN A 2 18.29 2.26 4.28
C ASN A 2 17.36 3.31 4.93
N ARG A 3 17.61 3.67 6.20
CA ARG A 3 16.81 4.63 6.98
C ARG A 3 16.57 5.96 6.25
N LYS A 4 17.51 6.39 5.40
CA LYS A 4 17.41 7.65 4.64
C LYS A 4 16.25 7.67 3.65
N HIS A 5 15.78 6.51 3.19
CA HIS A 5 14.73 6.39 2.19
C HIS A 5 13.39 5.98 2.76
N PHE A 6 13.30 5.68 4.06
CA PHE A 6 12.02 5.47 4.74
C PHE A 6 11.17 6.74 4.66
N ARG A 7 9.89 6.58 4.36
CA ARG A 7 8.94 7.68 4.26
C ARG A 7 7.77 7.54 5.22
N TYR A 8 7.01 6.47 5.10
CA TYR A 8 5.84 6.19 5.93
C TYR A 8 5.45 4.72 5.83
N CYS A 9 4.46 4.32 6.65
CA CYS A 9 3.84 3.01 6.59
C CYS A 9 2.37 3.15 6.20
N TRP A 10 1.87 2.15 5.47
CA TRP A 10 0.48 1.76 5.51
C TRP A 10 0.36 0.60 6.48
N TYR A 11 -0.83 0.40 7.03
CA TYR A 11 -1.15 -0.69 7.94
C TYR A 11 -2.26 -1.54 7.33
N TRP A 12 -1.94 -2.77 6.98
CA TRP A 12 -2.97 -3.69 6.55
C TRP A 12 -3.66 -4.31 7.75
N HIS A 13 -4.93 -3.93 7.97
CA HIS A 13 -5.78 -4.52 8.98
C HIS A 13 -6.46 -5.77 8.41
N LYS A 14 -6.22 -6.91 9.07
CA LYS A 14 -6.72 -8.24 8.69
C LYS A 14 -8.05 -8.55 9.39
N ASN A 15 -8.91 -9.30 8.73
CA ASN A 15 -10.13 -9.85 9.35
C ASN A 15 -9.88 -11.07 10.24
N GLN A 16 -8.64 -11.53 10.33
CA GLN A 16 -8.20 -12.66 11.16
C GLN A 16 -7.01 -12.24 12.02
N VAL A 17 -6.99 -12.73 13.24
CA VAL A 17 -5.87 -12.53 14.15
C VAL A 17 -4.90 -13.71 14.09
N THR A 18 -3.64 -13.47 14.37
CA THR A 18 -2.58 -14.49 14.45
C THR A 18 -1.80 -14.37 15.74
N GLY A 19 -1.09 -15.44 16.13
CA GLY A 19 -0.22 -15.42 17.31
C GLY A 19 -0.84 -16.08 18.53
N PHE A 20 -1.88 -16.89 18.39
CA PHE A 20 -2.53 -17.62 19.49
C PHE A 20 -1.60 -18.37 20.44
N PRO A 21 -0.52 -19.04 19.99
CA PRO A 21 0.43 -19.70 20.90
C PRO A 21 1.05 -18.75 21.91
N PHE A 22 1.12 -17.46 21.60
CA PHE A 22 1.73 -16.42 22.43
C PHE A 22 0.71 -15.49 23.11
N ALA A 23 -0.58 -15.79 23.02
CA ALA A 23 -1.66 -14.91 23.48
C ALA A 23 -1.59 -14.56 24.98
N LYS A 24 -0.91 -15.40 25.79
CA LYS A 24 -0.68 -15.14 27.23
C LYS A 24 0.45 -14.13 27.49
N TYR A 25 1.29 -13.84 26.49
CA TYR A 25 2.51 -13.04 26.67
C TYR A 25 2.50 -11.77 25.84
N GLN A 26 1.70 -11.71 24.77
CA GLN A 26 1.61 -10.56 23.87
C GLN A 26 0.25 -10.48 23.18
N PRO A 27 -0.15 -9.29 22.70
CA PRO A 27 -1.40 -9.13 21.97
C PRO A 27 -1.43 -9.97 20.68
N LEU A 28 -2.62 -10.45 20.30
CA LEU A 28 -2.84 -11.06 18.99
C LEU A 28 -2.63 -10.02 17.89
N ARG A 29 -2.00 -10.46 16.81
CA ARG A 29 -1.67 -9.57 15.68
C ARG A 29 -2.78 -9.59 14.63
N CYS A 30 -3.38 -8.44 14.41
CA CYS A 30 -4.37 -8.21 13.35
C CYS A 30 -3.90 -7.19 12.29
N VAL A 31 -2.67 -6.67 12.43
CA VAL A 31 -2.12 -5.66 11.53
C VAL A 31 -0.77 -6.13 10.99
N GLU A 32 -0.50 -5.81 9.72
CA GLU A 32 0.82 -5.94 9.10
C GLU A 32 1.26 -4.58 8.55
N ASP A 33 2.55 -4.26 8.75
CA ASP A 33 3.16 -3.03 8.26
C ASP A 33 3.50 -3.16 6.78
N ILE A 34 3.14 -2.14 6.00
CA ILE A 34 3.57 -1.98 4.61
C ILE A 34 4.47 -0.75 4.55
N VAL A 35 5.77 -0.97 4.52
CA VAL A 35 6.76 0.08 4.67
C VAL A 35 7.13 0.67 3.32
N VAL A 36 7.01 1.99 3.18
CA VAL A 36 7.29 2.71 1.93
C VAL A 36 8.67 3.36 1.99
N PHE A 37 9.51 3.01 1.03
CA PHE A 37 10.83 3.57 0.82
C PHE A 37 10.95 4.13 -0.60
N TYR A 38 11.53 5.31 -0.74
CA TYR A 38 11.93 5.81 -2.04
C TYR A 38 13.05 6.85 -1.95
N ARG A 39 13.89 6.90 -2.99
CA ARG A 39 14.92 7.93 -3.16
C ARG A 39 14.33 9.19 -3.76
N GLN A 40 13.52 9.04 -4.81
CA GLN A 40 12.74 10.08 -5.45
C GLN A 40 11.26 9.75 -5.30
N ALA A 41 10.41 10.75 -5.11
CA ALA A 41 8.98 10.53 -4.96
C ALA A 41 8.42 9.77 -6.19
N PRO A 42 7.77 8.63 -5.99
CA PRO A 42 7.09 7.92 -7.06
C PRO A 42 5.82 8.66 -7.47
N VAL A 43 5.19 8.18 -8.52
CA VAL A 43 3.78 8.48 -8.77
C VAL A 43 2.96 8.12 -7.52
N TYR A 44 1.99 8.96 -7.21
CA TYR A 44 1.04 8.70 -6.12
C TYR A 44 -0.38 8.98 -6.61
N ASN A 45 -1.12 7.93 -6.88
CA ASN A 45 -2.51 7.96 -7.34
C ASN A 45 -3.44 7.59 -6.17
N PRO A 46 -3.98 8.57 -5.42
CA PRO A 46 -4.87 8.28 -4.30
C PRO A 46 -6.13 7.57 -4.80
N GLN A 47 -6.40 6.39 -4.24
CA GLN A 47 -7.54 5.58 -4.64
C GLN A 47 -8.79 5.97 -3.86
N GLY A 48 -9.97 5.78 -4.48
CA GLY A 48 -11.26 5.97 -3.82
C GLY A 48 -11.70 7.43 -3.66
N LEU A 49 -11.11 8.38 -4.37
CA LEU A 49 -11.51 9.78 -4.34
C LEU A 49 -12.95 9.97 -4.80
N VAL A 50 -13.66 10.83 -4.11
CA VAL A 50 -15.02 11.26 -4.46
C VAL A 50 -15.00 12.75 -4.80
N ALA A 51 -15.50 13.12 -5.97
CA ALA A 51 -15.59 14.52 -6.38
C ALA A 51 -16.59 15.27 -5.49
N LEU A 52 -16.20 16.44 -5.04
CA LEU A 52 -17.10 17.35 -4.32
C LEU A 52 -18.06 18.02 -5.29
N LYS A 53 -19.33 18.14 -4.91
CA LYS A 53 -20.34 18.89 -5.68
C LYS A 53 -19.93 20.35 -5.91
N LYS A 54 -19.26 20.95 -4.93
CA LYS A 54 -18.67 22.31 -5.01
C LYS A 54 -17.26 22.26 -4.44
N PRO A 55 -16.22 22.74 -5.17
CA PRO A 55 -14.86 22.82 -4.64
C PRO A 55 -14.79 23.72 -3.42
N ILE A 56 -14.01 23.32 -2.42
CA ILE A 56 -13.77 24.09 -1.19
C ILE A 56 -12.48 24.86 -1.36
N LYS A 57 -12.57 26.20 -1.27
CA LYS A 57 -11.40 27.08 -1.26
C LYS A 57 -10.91 27.23 0.18
N SER A 58 -9.63 27.00 0.42
CA SER A 58 -8.97 27.25 1.69
C SER A 58 -7.92 28.35 1.48
N LYS A 59 -8.02 29.42 2.28
CA LYS A 59 -6.97 30.46 2.30
C LYS A 59 -5.76 29.92 3.02
N GLY A 60 -4.59 30.14 2.43
CA GLY A 60 -3.30 29.81 3.04
C GLY A 60 -3.15 30.52 4.39
N ARG A 61 -2.73 29.79 5.40
CA ARG A 61 -2.43 30.35 6.74
C ARG A 61 -0.92 30.52 6.90
N ARG A 62 -0.52 31.62 7.52
CA ARG A 62 0.85 31.81 7.96
C ARG A 62 1.02 31.04 9.28
N TYR A 63 1.76 29.95 9.28
CA TYR A 63 2.17 29.31 10.52
C TYR A 63 3.40 30.03 11.06
N THR A 64 3.25 30.71 12.20
CA THR A 64 4.39 31.17 12.99
C THR A 64 5.07 29.96 13.62
N ALA A 65 6.40 29.91 13.57
CA ALA A 65 7.26 28.76 13.84
C ALA A 65 7.31 28.27 15.31
N ALA A 66 6.27 28.47 16.09
CA ALA A 66 6.19 28.03 17.50
C ALA A 66 5.58 26.64 17.68
N GLY A 67 5.30 25.89 16.62
CA GLY A 67 4.67 24.55 16.68
C GLY A 67 5.63 23.41 16.33
N ILE A 68 5.29 22.22 16.78
CA ILE A 68 5.99 20.93 16.56
C ILE A 68 6.23 20.62 15.07
N TYR A 69 5.50 21.26 14.17
CA TYR A 69 5.65 21.12 12.73
C TYR A 69 6.44 22.32 12.17
N ARG A 70 7.71 22.11 11.85
CA ARG A 70 8.57 23.06 11.11
C ARG A 70 8.13 23.19 9.65
N THR A 71 6.94 23.67 9.39
CA THR A 71 6.52 24.11 8.05
C THR A 71 6.65 25.64 8.01
N GLY A 72 7.87 26.13 8.00
CA GLY A 72 8.18 27.55 7.81
C GLY A 72 7.90 27.98 6.36
N GLY A 73 6.65 27.95 5.93
CA GLY A 73 6.22 28.37 4.62
C GLY A 73 4.85 29.04 4.66
N LEU A 74 4.63 30.00 3.77
CA LEU A 74 3.30 30.46 3.46
C LEU A 74 2.55 29.30 2.81
N GLU A 75 1.53 28.75 3.46
CA GLU A 75 0.58 27.89 2.76
C GLU A 75 -0.07 28.72 1.65
N LYS A 76 0.05 28.23 0.42
CA LYS A 76 -0.65 28.82 -0.71
C LYS A 76 -2.15 28.53 -0.58
N ASP A 77 -2.96 29.43 -1.11
CA ASP A 77 -4.38 29.15 -1.26
C ASP A 77 -4.57 27.81 -1.99
N SER A 78 -5.42 26.96 -1.44
CA SER A 78 -5.67 25.63 -1.98
C SER A 78 -7.13 25.47 -2.36
N MET A 79 -7.37 24.63 -3.35
CA MET A 79 -8.71 24.27 -3.79
C MET A 79 -8.89 22.76 -3.67
N GLN A 80 -9.70 22.33 -2.73
CA GLN A 80 -10.05 20.93 -2.57
C GLN A 80 -11.20 20.58 -3.53
N LYS A 81 -10.93 19.71 -4.50
CA LYS A 81 -11.90 19.23 -5.49
C LYS A 81 -12.48 17.86 -5.14
N TYR A 82 -11.78 17.10 -4.31
CA TYR A 82 -12.12 15.72 -3.96
C TYR A 82 -12.18 15.54 -2.44
N THR A 83 -12.91 14.56 -2.00
CA THR A 83 -12.94 14.04 -0.63
C THR A 83 -12.60 12.55 -0.63
N ASN A 84 -12.68 11.89 0.52
CA ASN A 84 -12.38 10.47 0.70
C ASN A 84 -10.94 10.10 0.29
N TYR A 85 -9.98 10.97 0.65
CA TYR A 85 -8.57 10.61 0.49
C TYR A 85 -8.21 9.37 1.31
N PRO A 86 -7.29 8.52 0.80
CA PRO A 86 -6.87 7.29 1.47
C PRO A 86 -6.42 7.55 2.90
N ARG A 87 -6.84 6.66 3.80
CA ARG A 87 -6.34 6.62 5.18
C ARG A 87 -5.22 5.60 5.28
N GLN A 88 -4.33 5.78 6.24
CA GLN A 88 -3.14 4.95 6.45
C GLN A 88 -3.47 3.47 6.77
N VAL A 89 -4.66 3.18 7.31
CA VAL A 89 -5.12 1.82 7.59
C VAL A 89 -5.98 1.32 6.43
N LEU A 90 -5.55 0.21 5.85
CA LEU A 90 -6.23 -0.49 4.76
C LEU A 90 -6.85 -1.78 5.29
N THR A 91 -8.14 -1.97 5.09
CA THR A 91 -8.83 -3.19 5.53
C THR A 91 -9.11 -4.09 4.32
N PHE A 92 -8.41 -5.23 4.27
CA PHE A 92 -8.62 -6.27 3.28
C PHE A 92 -8.68 -7.63 3.98
N PRO A 93 -9.62 -8.50 3.61
CA PRO A 93 -9.69 -9.85 4.17
C PRO A 93 -8.46 -10.67 3.79
N CYS A 94 -8.06 -11.58 4.69
CA CYS A 94 -7.02 -12.56 4.39
C CYS A 94 -7.47 -13.47 3.26
N GLN A 95 -6.52 -13.88 2.41
CA GLN A 95 -6.78 -14.87 1.37
C GLN A 95 -6.93 -16.28 2.01
N ARG A 96 -7.92 -17.04 1.54
CA ARG A 96 -8.24 -18.39 2.09
C ARG A 96 -7.90 -19.54 1.16
N GLU A 97 -7.41 -19.27 -0.03
CA GLU A 97 -7.14 -20.30 -1.06
C GLU A 97 -6.04 -21.29 -0.66
N GLY A 98 -5.21 -20.98 0.33
CA GLY A 98 -4.19 -21.91 0.84
C GLY A 98 -3.04 -22.19 -0.12
N LEU A 99 -2.88 -21.42 -1.17
CA LEU A 99 -1.84 -21.61 -2.20
C LEU A 99 -0.42 -21.31 -1.71
N HIS A 100 -0.32 -20.55 -0.62
CA HIS A 100 0.93 -20.21 0.05
C HIS A 100 0.65 -19.87 1.52
N PRO A 101 1.47 -20.32 2.49
CA PRO A 101 1.24 -20.09 3.93
C PRO A 101 1.08 -18.63 4.33
N THR A 102 1.74 -17.71 3.61
CA THR A 102 1.71 -16.27 3.84
C THR A 102 1.09 -15.49 2.68
N GLN A 103 0.18 -16.12 1.93
CA GLN A 103 -0.48 -15.50 0.78
C GLN A 103 -1.16 -14.19 1.16
N LYS A 104 -0.87 -13.16 0.39
CA LYS A 104 -1.47 -11.83 0.56
C LYS A 104 -2.72 -11.68 -0.31
N PRO A 105 -3.69 -10.83 0.08
CA PRO A 105 -4.85 -10.56 -0.77
C PRO A 105 -4.47 -9.88 -2.08
N VAL A 106 -4.96 -10.40 -3.20
CA VAL A 106 -4.77 -9.78 -4.52
C VAL A 106 -5.29 -8.33 -4.53
N ALA A 107 -6.44 -8.08 -3.91
CA ALA A 107 -7.04 -6.75 -3.85
C ALA A 107 -6.16 -5.71 -3.10
N LEU A 108 -5.43 -6.14 -2.05
CA LEU A 108 -4.48 -5.27 -1.37
C LEU A 108 -3.31 -4.89 -2.30
N PHE A 109 -2.75 -5.87 -3.00
CA PHE A 109 -1.63 -5.64 -3.92
C PHE A 109 -2.07 -4.80 -5.12
N GLU A 110 -3.24 -5.05 -5.66
CA GLU A 110 -3.84 -4.25 -6.74
C GLU A 110 -4.02 -2.79 -6.31
N TYR A 111 -4.52 -2.55 -5.09
CA TYR A 111 -4.64 -1.21 -4.51
C TYR A 111 -3.28 -0.49 -4.45
N LEU A 112 -2.24 -1.16 -3.93
CA LEU A 112 -0.90 -0.59 -3.80
C LEU A 112 -0.25 -0.34 -5.17
N ILE A 113 -0.38 -1.29 -6.11
CA ILE A 113 0.14 -1.16 -7.48
C ILE A 113 -0.50 0.03 -8.19
N ARG A 114 -1.82 0.17 -8.12
CA ARG A 114 -2.53 1.33 -8.70
C ARG A 114 -2.13 2.66 -8.03
N THR A 115 -1.82 2.62 -6.73
CA THR A 115 -1.41 3.82 -6.00
C THR A 115 -0.03 4.32 -6.43
N TYR A 116 0.91 3.43 -6.72
CA TYR A 116 2.32 3.80 -6.94
C TYR A 116 2.81 3.62 -8.38
N THR A 117 1.94 3.22 -9.29
CA THR A 117 2.30 3.02 -10.70
C THR A 117 1.21 3.51 -11.65
N GLU A 118 1.62 3.79 -12.90
CA GLU A 118 0.73 4.02 -14.01
C GLU A 118 0.52 2.74 -14.84
N PRO A 119 -0.58 2.61 -15.62
CA PRO A 119 -0.75 1.52 -16.57
C PRO A 119 0.47 1.35 -17.47
N GLY A 120 0.86 0.10 -17.75
CA GLY A 120 2.02 -0.25 -18.58
C GLY A 120 3.38 -0.14 -17.88
N GLN A 121 3.45 0.30 -16.62
CA GLN A 121 4.69 0.28 -15.85
C GLN A 121 5.03 -1.13 -15.34
N LEU A 122 6.31 -1.35 -15.06
CA LEU A 122 6.87 -2.62 -14.58
C LEU A 122 6.93 -2.65 -13.06
N VAL A 123 6.44 -3.74 -12.48
CA VAL A 123 6.51 -4.05 -11.04
C VAL A 123 7.45 -5.23 -10.83
N LEU A 124 8.32 -5.14 -9.86
CA LEU A 124 9.25 -6.19 -9.45
C LEU A 124 8.83 -6.80 -8.11
N ASP A 125 8.78 -8.13 -8.04
CA ASP A 125 8.62 -8.88 -6.79
C ASP A 125 9.73 -9.93 -6.64
N CYS A 126 10.61 -9.74 -5.69
CA CYS A 126 11.76 -10.62 -5.46
C CYS A 126 11.42 -11.92 -4.73
N CYS A 127 10.18 -12.06 -4.19
CA CYS A 127 9.71 -13.20 -3.40
C CYS A 127 8.23 -13.44 -3.67
N MET A 128 7.88 -13.71 -4.93
CA MET A 128 6.49 -13.66 -5.40
C MET A 128 5.57 -14.75 -4.84
N GLY A 129 6.14 -15.82 -4.22
CA GLY A 129 5.37 -16.92 -3.67
C GLY A 129 4.41 -17.53 -4.70
N SER A 130 3.13 -17.56 -4.38
CA SER A 130 2.06 -18.04 -5.28
C SER A 130 1.62 -17.02 -6.36
N GLY A 131 2.38 -15.95 -6.61
CA GLY A 131 2.14 -15.01 -7.71
C GLY A 131 1.06 -13.95 -7.47
N THR A 132 0.79 -13.58 -6.23
CA THR A 132 -0.21 -12.53 -5.90
C THR A 132 0.08 -11.22 -6.64
N THR A 133 1.36 -10.79 -6.65
CA THR A 133 1.79 -9.57 -7.35
C THR A 133 1.53 -9.65 -8.85
N ALA A 134 1.82 -10.80 -9.47
CA ALA A 134 1.61 -11.01 -10.90
C ALA A 134 0.12 -10.91 -11.28
N VAL A 135 -0.76 -11.58 -10.52
CA VAL A 135 -2.22 -11.48 -10.71
C VAL A 135 -2.70 -10.05 -10.54
N ALA A 136 -2.24 -9.35 -9.50
CA ALA A 136 -2.60 -7.96 -9.23
C ALA A 136 -2.13 -7.01 -10.33
N CYS A 137 -0.92 -7.22 -10.89
CA CYS A 137 -0.40 -6.45 -12.01
C CYS A 137 -1.23 -6.65 -13.26
N ARG A 138 -1.58 -7.89 -13.61
CA ARG A 138 -2.47 -8.19 -14.74
C ARG A 138 -3.81 -7.47 -14.60
N ASN A 139 -4.46 -7.57 -13.44
CA ASN A 139 -5.73 -6.90 -13.17
C ASN A 139 -5.62 -5.37 -13.26
N ALA A 140 -4.47 -4.84 -12.91
CA ALA A 140 -4.20 -3.41 -12.93
C ALA A 140 -3.67 -2.89 -14.29
N GLY A 141 -3.37 -3.75 -15.26
CA GLY A 141 -2.77 -3.39 -16.55
C GLY A 141 -1.31 -2.96 -16.42
N ARG A 142 -0.54 -3.64 -15.57
CA ARG A 142 0.90 -3.42 -15.36
C ARG A 142 1.68 -4.64 -15.79
N TYR A 143 2.94 -4.44 -16.20
CA TYR A 143 3.89 -5.51 -16.40
C TYR A 143 4.49 -5.94 -15.04
N TYR A 144 4.98 -7.17 -14.97
CA TYR A 144 5.64 -7.66 -13.78
C TYR A 144 6.86 -8.54 -14.11
N VAL A 145 7.80 -8.54 -13.17
CA VAL A 145 8.87 -9.52 -13.07
C VAL A 145 8.85 -10.08 -11.66
N GLY A 146 8.78 -11.40 -11.53
CA GLY A 146 8.73 -12.09 -10.24
C GLY A 146 9.81 -13.14 -10.13
N PHE A 147 10.35 -13.31 -8.92
CA PHE A 147 11.29 -14.35 -8.57
C PHE A 147 10.72 -15.20 -7.44
N GLU A 148 10.88 -16.51 -7.55
CA GLU A 148 10.52 -17.48 -6.52
C GLU A 148 11.53 -18.64 -6.55
N ILE A 149 12.12 -18.95 -5.40
CA ILE A 149 13.12 -20.01 -5.29
C ILE A 149 12.47 -21.39 -5.13
N ASN A 150 11.29 -21.45 -4.50
CA ASN A 150 10.56 -22.69 -4.32
C ASN A 150 9.84 -23.07 -5.60
N ARG A 151 10.20 -24.25 -6.15
CA ARG A 151 9.67 -24.72 -7.43
C ARG A 151 8.14 -24.91 -7.43
N GLU A 152 7.58 -25.38 -6.34
CA GLU A 152 6.13 -25.62 -6.22
C GLU A 152 5.37 -24.29 -6.23
N PHE A 153 5.82 -23.32 -5.45
CA PHE A 153 5.21 -21.98 -5.45
C PHE A 153 5.41 -21.27 -6.78
N TYR A 154 6.56 -21.41 -7.41
CA TYR A 154 6.79 -20.90 -8.76
C TYR A 154 5.79 -21.50 -9.76
N ASN A 155 5.60 -22.81 -9.79
CA ASN A 155 4.64 -23.46 -10.67
C ASN A 155 3.19 -23.01 -10.38
N THR A 156 2.84 -22.83 -9.11
CA THR A 156 1.56 -22.26 -8.69
C THR A 156 1.40 -20.83 -9.22
N ALA A 157 2.43 -20.01 -9.12
CA ALA A 157 2.40 -18.63 -9.64
C ALA A 157 2.16 -18.62 -11.16
N ILE A 158 2.89 -19.44 -11.91
CA ILE A 158 2.74 -19.55 -13.38
C ILE A 158 1.32 -19.97 -13.78
N SER A 159 0.71 -20.92 -13.05
CA SER A 159 -0.66 -21.38 -13.35
C SER A 159 -1.74 -20.32 -13.10
N ARG A 160 -1.43 -19.27 -12.31
CA ARG A 160 -2.35 -18.17 -11.99
C ARG A 160 -2.19 -16.96 -12.93
N CYS A 161 -1.10 -16.88 -13.63
CA CYS A 161 -0.74 -15.78 -14.53
C CYS A 161 -0.98 -16.13 -15.99
#